data_c2ebe21aec7aa4a2e4571d647d03f3db
#
_entry.id   c2ebe21aec7aa4a2e4571d647d03f3db
#
_cell.length_a   1.000
_cell.length_b   1.000
_cell.length_c   1.000
_cell.angle_alpha   90.00
_cell.angle_beta   90.00
_cell.angle_gamma   90.00
#
_symmetry.space_group_name_H-M   'P 1'
#
loop_
_entity.id
_entity.type
_entity.pdbx_description
1 polymer ?
#
loop_
_entity_poly.entity_id
_entity_poly.type
_entity_poly.pdbx_seq_one_letter_code
_entity_poly.pdbx_strand_id
1 'polypeptide(L)'
;TRTFLCSFRKERIKFMKEIILCKYGEIALKGLNKSSFESMMTKSVKRRLKSCGQFSVSKAQSTLYVEPLNDDSDVDMAVEKLSKIFGIVKLCRCCVLEKDMNEILTKSLDYIEDEMETARTFKVDAKRSDKKFPFKSPEICIEMGGKILERFPHLKVDVHDPDVVVTVEIRETNAYVHAGSIE
;
A
#
# COMPACT_ATOMS: atom_id res chain seq x y z
N THR A 1 -15.96 -19.18 1.05
CA THR A 1 -15.24 -18.64 -0.14
C THR A 1 -14.20 -17.61 0.26
N ARG A 2 -14.51 -16.63 1.14
CA ARG A 2 -13.55 -15.62 1.63
C ARG A 2 -12.36 -16.21 2.40
N THR A 3 -12.59 -17.23 3.21
CA THR A 3 -11.55 -17.90 4.01
C THR A 3 -10.55 -18.67 3.15
N PHE A 4 -11.03 -19.27 2.05
CA PHE A 4 -10.19 -20.04 1.12
C PHE A 4 -9.24 -19.14 0.31
N LEU A 5 -9.74 -18.03 -0.23
CA LEU A 5 -8.95 -17.03 -0.96
C LEU A 5 -7.88 -16.41 -0.06
N CYS A 6 -8.21 -16.12 1.20
CA CYS A 6 -7.25 -15.59 2.17
C CYS A 6 -6.08 -16.56 2.46
N SER A 7 -6.34 -17.88 2.43
CA SER A 7 -5.30 -18.89 2.63
C SER A 7 -4.30 -18.94 1.47
N PHE A 8 -4.77 -18.93 0.23
CA PHE A 8 -3.91 -18.92 -0.97
C PHE A 8 -3.06 -17.65 -1.07
N ARG A 9 -3.65 -16.48 -0.76
CA ARG A 9 -2.88 -15.23 -0.71
C ARG A 9 -1.74 -15.33 0.30
N LYS A 10 -2.02 -15.84 1.51
CA LYS A 10 -0.99 -15.99 2.56
C LYS A 10 0.19 -16.87 2.13
N GLU A 11 -0.04 -17.93 1.40
CA GLU A 11 1.04 -18.79 0.88
C GLU A 11 1.86 -18.08 -0.20
N ARG A 12 1.20 -17.41 -1.14
CA ARG A 12 1.85 -16.72 -2.26
C ARG A 12 2.73 -15.55 -1.83
N ILE A 13 2.25 -14.75 -0.86
CA ILE A 13 2.97 -13.56 -0.37
C ILE A 13 3.81 -13.82 0.89
N LYS A 14 3.89 -15.06 1.34
CA LYS A 14 4.56 -15.44 2.61
C LYS A 14 5.99 -14.93 2.74
N PHE A 15 6.69 -14.79 1.63
CA PHE A 15 8.07 -14.29 1.59
C PHE A 15 8.18 -12.83 1.13
N MET A 16 7.06 -12.16 0.91
CA MET A 16 7.05 -10.75 0.52
C MET A 16 6.91 -9.88 1.77
N LYS A 17 7.81 -8.92 1.90
CA LYS A 17 7.69 -7.91 2.95
C LYS A 17 6.46 -7.04 2.70
N GLU A 18 5.63 -6.91 3.71
CA GLU A 18 4.39 -6.15 3.64
C GLU A 18 4.37 -5.06 4.71
N ILE A 19 3.82 -3.90 4.39
CA ILE A 19 3.59 -2.80 5.33
C ILE A 19 2.18 -2.23 5.18
N ILE A 20 1.75 -1.46 6.18
CA ILE A 20 0.51 -0.70 6.14
C ILE A 20 0.85 0.78 6.05
N LEU A 21 0.32 1.47 5.05
CA LEU A 21 0.36 2.92 4.94
C LEU A 21 -0.93 3.52 5.50
N CYS A 22 -0.82 4.31 6.56
CA CYS A 22 -1.94 5.04 7.14
C CYS A 22 -1.85 6.49 6.68
N LYS A 23 -2.72 6.88 5.75
CA LYS A 23 -2.79 8.26 5.25
C LYS A 23 -3.81 9.03 6.06
N TYR A 24 -3.42 10.18 6.57
CA TYR A 24 -4.30 11.08 7.31
C TYR A 24 -4.59 12.35 6.51
N GLY A 25 -5.80 12.90 6.68
CA GLY A 25 -6.29 13.99 5.85
C GLY A 25 -5.56 15.31 6.07
N GLU A 26 -5.44 16.12 5.03
CA GLU A 26 -4.82 17.44 5.07
C GLU A 26 -5.61 18.44 5.95
N ILE A 27 -6.90 18.22 6.15
CA ILE A 27 -7.76 19.11 6.96
C ILE A 27 -7.29 19.18 8.41
N ALA A 28 -6.72 18.08 8.92
CA ALA A 28 -6.12 18.03 10.25
C ALA A 28 -4.77 18.78 10.34
N LEU A 29 -4.23 19.24 9.23
CA LEU A 29 -2.85 19.73 9.09
C LEU A 29 -2.74 21.24 8.87
N LYS A 30 -3.86 21.98 8.85
CA LYS A 30 -3.83 23.43 8.71
C LYS A 30 -3.60 24.09 10.07
N GLY A 31 -2.40 24.66 10.26
CA GLY A 31 -2.07 25.52 11.40
C GLY A 31 -1.03 24.94 12.37
N LEU A 32 -0.88 25.63 13.51
CA LEU A 32 0.11 25.35 14.56
C LEU A 32 -0.03 23.99 15.26
N ASN A 33 -1.14 23.29 15.04
CA ASN A 33 -1.46 22.01 15.72
C ASN A 33 -1.03 20.77 14.96
N LYS A 34 -0.39 20.88 13.79
CA LYS A 34 0.05 19.73 12.98
C LYS A 34 0.91 18.75 13.76
N SER A 35 1.94 19.24 14.42
CA SER A 35 2.87 18.42 15.20
C SER A 35 2.19 17.70 16.36
N SER A 36 1.28 18.37 17.06
CA SER A 36 0.50 17.80 18.16
C SER A 36 -0.45 16.71 17.67
N PHE A 37 -1.16 16.96 16.57
CA PHE A 37 -2.05 16.00 15.94
C PHE A 37 -1.28 14.73 15.48
N GLU A 38 -0.16 14.91 14.78
CA GLU A 38 0.66 13.79 14.32
C GLU A 38 1.24 12.97 15.48
N SER A 39 1.64 13.63 16.58
CA SER A 39 2.10 12.95 17.79
C SER A 39 0.98 12.12 18.44
N MET A 40 -0.22 12.69 18.55
CA MET A 40 -1.38 12.01 19.10
C MET A 40 -1.81 10.83 18.22
N MET A 41 -1.80 11.00 16.90
CA MET A 41 -2.09 9.95 15.93
C MET A 41 -1.09 8.79 16.06
N THR A 42 0.21 9.10 16.10
CA THR A 42 1.27 8.09 16.26
C THR A 42 1.11 7.31 17.57
N LYS A 43 0.78 7.98 18.67
CA LYS A 43 0.50 7.33 19.96
C LYS A 43 -0.72 6.43 19.89
N SER A 44 -1.79 6.86 19.23
CA SER A 44 -3.01 6.07 19.02
C SER A 44 -2.72 4.81 18.20
N VAL A 45 -1.99 4.94 17.10
CA VAL A 45 -1.57 3.82 16.26
C VAL A 45 -0.75 2.82 17.06
N LYS A 46 0.32 3.27 17.73
CA LYS A 46 1.17 2.41 18.57
C LYS A 46 0.39 1.67 19.65
N ARG A 47 -0.57 2.35 20.29
CA ARG A 47 -1.42 1.73 21.32
C ARG A 47 -2.30 0.62 20.75
N ARG A 48 -2.90 0.84 19.58
CA ARG A 48 -3.77 -0.15 18.91
C ARG A 48 -2.98 -1.37 18.45
N LEU A 49 -1.72 -1.18 18.02
CA LEU A 49 -0.87 -2.25 17.52
C LEU A 49 -0.33 -3.19 18.61
N LYS A 50 -0.32 -2.78 19.88
CA LYS A 50 0.22 -3.61 20.99
C LYS A 50 -0.35 -5.03 21.06
N SER A 51 -1.60 -5.22 20.68
CA SER A 51 -2.28 -6.52 20.68
C SER A 51 -2.19 -7.27 19.36
N CYS A 52 -1.54 -6.68 18.35
CA CYS A 52 -1.36 -7.29 17.04
C CYS A 52 0.06 -7.86 16.82
N GLY A 53 0.97 -7.66 17.77
CA GLY A 53 2.37 -8.04 17.65
C GLY A 53 3.33 -6.87 17.71
N GLN A 54 4.53 -7.06 17.19
CA GLN A 54 5.57 -6.04 17.18
C GLN A 54 5.59 -5.30 15.84
N PHE A 55 5.41 -3.98 15.90
CA PHE A 55 5.42 -3.11 14.74
C PHE A 55 6.31 -1.89 14.99
N SER A 56 7.03 -1.47 13.97
CA SER A 56 7.61 -0.13 13.92
C SER A 56 6.62 0.85 13.30
N VAL A 57 6.65 2.10 13.76
CA VAL A 57 5.82 3.17 13.21
C VAL A 57 6.73 4.34 12.92
N SER A 58 6.86 4.69 11.65
CA SER A 58 7.59 5.86 11.17
C SER A 58 6.66 6.81 10.43
N LYS A 59 7.11 8.03 10.20
CA LYS A 59 6.32 9.09 9.59
C LYS A 59 7.07 9.75 8.44
N ALA A 60 6.40 9.93 7.31
CA ALA A 60 6.86 10.75 6.21
C ALA A 60 5.67 11.30 5.41
N GLN A 61 5.70 12.60 5.07
CA GLN A 61 4.76 13.25 4.15
C GLN A 61 3.27 12.92 4.40
N SER A 62 2.76 13.18 5.60
CA SER A 62 1.36 12.92 5.98
C SER A 62 0.93 11.45 5.89
N THR A 63 1.88 10.55 6.01
CA THR A 63 1.65 9.10 6.03
C THR A 63 2.41 8.48 7.20
N LEU A 64 1.75 7.60 7.96
CA LEU A 64 2.40 6.70 8.90
C LEU A 64 2.68 5.38 8.19
N TYR A 65 3.90 4.91 8.31
CA TYR A 65 4.37 3.63 7.82
C TYR A 65 4.38 2.66 9.00
N VAL A 66 3.55 1.64 8.94
CA VAL A 66 3.41 0.62 9.96
C VAL A 66 3.99 -0.68 9.41
N GLU A 67 5.15 -1.06 9.94
CA GLU A 67 5.93 -2.19 9.46
C GLU A 67 5.97 -3.30 10.52
N PRO A 68 5.56 -4.55 10.20
CA PRO A 68 5.74 -5.67 11.10
C PRO A 68 7.24 -5.96 11.31
N LEU A 69 7.64 -6.20 12.55
CA LEU A 69 9.04 -6.46 12.92
C LEU A 69 9.39 -7.96 12.92
N ASN A 70 8.39 -8.82 12.92
CA ASN A 70 8.55 -10.27 12.89
C ASN A 70 7.35 -10.95 12.24
N ASP A 71 7.47 -12.24 11.95
CA ASP A 71 6.46 -13.05 11.29
C ASP A 71 5.23 -13.33 12.17
N ASP A 72 5.36 -13.16 13.50
CA ASP A 72 4.25 -13.33 14.47
C ASP A 72 3.32 -12.11 14.52
N SER A 73 3.69 -11.02 13.86
CA SER A 73 2.88 -9.81 13.81
C SER A 73 1.65 -10.01 12.91
N ASP A 74 0.47 -9.82 13.48
CA ASP A 74 -0.81 -10.01 12.77
C ASP A 74 -1.20 -8.74 12.00
N VAL A 75 -0.86 -8.72 10.71
CA VAL A 75 -1.15 -7.60 9.81
C VAL A 75 -2.65 -7.46 9.55
N ASP A 76 -3.41 -8.56 9.49
CA ASP A 76 -4.87 -8.55 9.26
C ASP A 76 -5.58 -7.85 10.44
N MET A 77 -5.23 -8.26 11.67
CA MET A 77 -5.75 -7.61 12.89
C MET A 77 -5.30 -6.15 13.00
N ALA A 78 -4.07 -5.85 12.60
CA ALA A 78 -3.56 -4.48 12.60
C ALA A 78 -4.38 -3.58 11.68
N VAL A 79 -4.63 -4.00 10.44
CA VAL A 79 -5.48 -3.27 9.48
C VAL A 79 -6.88 -3.03 10.04
N GLU A 80 -7.53 -4.04 10.61
CA GLU A 80 -8.85 -3.90 11.22
C GLU A 80 -8.86 -2.86 12.36
N LYS A 81 -7.85 -2.89 13.23
CA LYS A 81 -7.76 -1.95 14.36
C LYS A 81 -7.41 -0.53 13.93
N LEU A 82 -6.55 -0.39 12.94
CA LEU A 82 -6.15 0.91 12.41
C LEU A 82 -7.28 1.60 11.63
N SER A 83 -8.13 0.85 10.93
CA SER A 83 -9.29 1.41 10.22
C SER A 83 -10.32 2.09 11.15
N LYS A 84 -10.26 1.80 12.45
CA LYS A 84 -11.14 2.41 13.48
C LYS A 84 -10.52 3.62 14.16
N ILE A 85 -9.38 4.12 13.70
CA ILE A 85 -8.72 5.30 14.26
C ILE A 85 -9.22 6.55 13.55
N PHE A 86 -9.84 7.44 14.33
CA PHE A 86 -10.27 8.74 13.83
C PHE A 86 -9.09 9.56 13.29
N GLY A 87 -9.25 10.11 12.11
CA GLY A 87 -8.22 10.91 11.42
C GLY A 87 -7.39 10.14 10.40
N ILE A 88 -7.41 8.81 10.39
CA ILE A 88 -6.92 8.02 9.28
C ILE A 88 -8.02 8.00 8.22
N VAL A 89 -7.72 8.55 7.05
CA VAL A 89 -8.69 8.65 5.94
C VAL A 89 -8.50 7.55 4.91
N LYS A 90 -7.34 6.88 4.93
CA LYS A 90 -7.03 5.84 3.96
C LYS A 90 -5.98 4.89 4.51
N LEU A 91 -6.26 3.61 4.42
CA LEU A 91 -5.31 2.53 4.72
C LEU A 91 -4.96 1.79 3.43
N CYS A 92 -3.68 1.63 3.17
CA CYS A 92 -3.17 0.85 2.05
C CYS A 92 -2.24 -0.23 2.58
N ARG A 93 -2.50 -1.45 2.18
CA ARG A 93 -1.65 -2.60 2.41
C ARG A 93 -0.73 -2.76 1.22
N CYS A 94 0.58 -2.68 1.42
CA CYS A 94 1.55 -2.58 0.33
C CYS A 94 2.62 -3.65 0.44
N CYS A 95 3.07 -4.20 -0.69
CA CYS A 95 4.34 -4.90 -0.73
C CYS A 95 5.50 -3.91 -0.80
N VAL A 96 6.61 -4.28 -0.17
CA VAL A 96 7.88 -3.53 -0.17
C VAL A 96 8.84 -4.21 -1.12
N LEU A 97 9.34 -3.46 -2.09
CA LEU A 97 10.22 -3.94 -3.14
C LEU A 97 11.47 -3.07 -3.22
N GLU A 98 12.54 -3.63 -3.78
CA GLU A 98 13.70 -2.85 -4.17
C GLU A 98 13.33 -1.81 -5.25
N LYS A 99 14.09 -0.74 -5.34
CA LYS A 99 13.93 0.27 -6.38
C LYS A 99 14.54 -0.20 -7.72
N ASP A 100 14.05 -1.32 -8.18
CA ASP A 100 14.40 -1.92 -9.47
C ASP A 100 13.12 -2.13 -10.28
N MET A 101 13.11 -1.62 -11.50
CA MET A 101 11.89 -1.64 -12.33
C MET A 101 11.46 -3.06 -12.68
N ASN A 102 12.41 -3.95 -12.93
CA ASN A 102 12.11 -5.33 -13.27
C ASN A 102 11.50 -6.07 -12.06
N GLU A 103 12.04 -5.85 -10.87
CA GLU A 103 11.48 -6.40 -9.64
C GLU A 103 10.06 -5.87 -9.37
N ILE A 104 9.87 -4.57 -9.55
CA ILE A 104 8.56 -3.93 -9.42
C ILE A 104 7.54 -4.56 -10.38
N LEU A 105 7.89 -4.72 -11.64
CA LEU A 105 6.99 -5.25 -12.66
C LEU A 105 6.69 -6.75 -12.53
N THR A 106 7.52 -7.51 -11.85
CA THR A 106 7.34 -8.96 -11.68
C THR A 106 6.70 -9.31 -10.34
N LYS A 107 7.35 -8.96 -9.23
CA LYS A 107 6.88 -9.34 -7.89
C LYS A 107 5.57 -8.67 -7.47
N SER A 108 5.34 -7.43 -7.90
CA SER A 108 4.10 -6.73 -7.54
C SER A 108 2.86 -7.40 -8.12
N LEU A 109 2.96 -8.02 -9.30
CA LEU A 109 1.83 -8.72 -9.94
C LEU A 109 1.36 -9.91 -9.11
N ASP A 110 2.28 -10.63 -8.48
CA ASP A 110 1.93 -11.73 -7.57
C ASP A 110 1.21 -11.20 -6.31
N TYR A 111 1.61 -10.03 -5.84
CA TYR A 111 1.02 -9.41 -4.65
C TYR A 111 -0.41 -8.91 -4.89
N ILE A 112 -0.67 -8.29 -6.04
CA ILE A 112 -1.98 -7.70 -6.38
C ILE A 112 -2.91 -8.65 -7.14
N GLU A 113 -2.54 -9.91 -7.35
CA GLU A 113 -3.27 -10.86 -8.20
C GLU A 113 -4.74 -11.00 -7.80
N ASP A 114 -5.06 -11.12 -6.50
CA ASP A 114 -6.44 -11.32 -6.04
C ASP A 114 -7.34 -10.12 -6.40
N GLU A 115 -6.83 -8.91 -6.28
CA GLU A 115 -7.53 -7.69 -6.65
C GLU A 115 -7.72 -7.61 -8.17
N MET A 116 -6.71 -7.99 -8.94
CA MET A 116 -6.76 -7.96 -10.40
C MET A 116 -7.68 -9.03 -10.98
N GLU A 117 -7.73 -10.23 -10.40
CA GLU A 117 -8.62 -11.30 -10.86
C GLU A 117 -10.11 -10.97 -10.67
N THR A 118 -10.44 -10.21 -9.64
CA THR A 118 -11.83 -9.84 -9.33
C THR A 118 -12.30 -8.55 -10.02
N ALA A 119 -11.37 -7.71 -10.44
CA ALA A 119 -11.66 -6.46 -11.13
C ALA A 119 -12.02 -6.68 -12.60
N ARG A 120 -12.69 -5.69 -13.22
CA ARG A 120 -12.94 -5.60 -14.66
C ARG A 120 -12.16 -4.47 -15.29
N THR A 121 -11.98 -3.40 -14.53
CA THR A 121 -11.27 -2.20 -14.97
C THR A 121 -10.22 -1.77 -13.95
N PHE A 122 -9.16 -1.18 -14.44
CA PHE A 122 -8.10 -0.65 -13.58
C PHE A 122 -7.43 0.60 -14.17
N LYS A 123 -6.73 1.31 -13.33
CA LYS A 123 -5.72 2.28 -13.74
C LYS A 123 -4.46 2.13 -12.88
N VAL A 124 -3.35 2.66 -13.37
CA VAL A 124 -2.09 2.74 -12.64
C VAL A 124 -1.79 4.20 -12.30
N ASP A 125 -1.55 4.46 -11.03
CA ASP A 125 -1.01 5.72 -10.54
C ASP A 125 0.43 5.51 -10.05
N ALA A 126 1.34 6.37 -10.41
CA ALA A 126 2.72 6.34 -9.94
C ALA A 126 3.09 7.63 -9.22
N LYS A 127 3.64 7.49 -8.02
CA LYS A 127 4.16 8.59 -7.21
C LYS A 127 5.66 8.40 -7.00
N ARG A 128 6.44 9.44 -7.28
CA ARG A 128 7.88 9.39 -7.18
C ARG A 128 8.41 10.56 -6.36
N SER A 129 8.91 10.28 -5.15
CA SER A 129 9.66 11.25 -4.35
C SER A 129 11.17 11.22 -4.65
N ASP A 130 11.72 10.05 -4.93
CA ASP A 130 13.10 9.91 -5.35
C ASP A 130 13.28 10.25 -6.84
N LYS A 131 13.80 11.44 -7.11
CA LYS A 131 14.06 11.93 -8.47
C LYS A 131 15.25 11.24 -9.16
N LYS A 132 16.06 10.48 -8.43
CA LYS A 132 17.20 9.73 -8.98
C LYS A 132 16.76 8.41 -9.61
N PHE A 133 15.57 7.94 -9.32
CA PHE A 133 15.02 6.74 -9.99
C PHE A 133 14.91 6.97 -11.50
N PRO A 134 15.42 6.06 -12.35
CA PRO A 134 15.60 6.29 -13.78
C PRO A 134 14.31 6.50 -14.57
N PHE A 135 13.16 5.99 -14.04
CA PHE A 135 11.86 6.09 -14.71
C PHE A 135 11.03 7.23 -14.10
N LYS A 136 10.37 8.01 -14.96
CA LYS A 136 9.39 9.02 -14.56
C LYS A 136 8.04 8.36 -14.27
N SER A 137 7.18 9.05 -13.52
CA SER A 137 5.85 8.50 -13.16
C SER A 137 5.01 8.06 -14.37
N PRO A 138 4.92 8.80 -15.47
CA PRO A 138 4.21 8.33 -16.66
C PRO A 138 4.80 7.04 -17.26
N GLU A 139 6.12 6.91 -17.28
CA GLU A 139 6.79 5.71 -17.79
C GLU A 139 6.49 4.49 -16.92
N ILE A 140 6.50 4.67 -15.58
CA ILE A 140 6.13 3.62 -14.62
C ILE A 140 4.68 3.17 -14.87
N CYS A 141 3.75 4.13 -15.08
CA CYS A 141 2.35 3.80 -15.37
C CYS A 141 2.19 2.99 -16.65
N ILE A 142 2.91 3.33 -17.71
CA ILE A 142 2.86 2.63 -18.99
C ILE A 142 3.41 1.21 -18.86
N GLU A 143 4.58 1.05 -18.28
CA GLU A 143 5.23 -0.26 -18.10
C GLU A 143 4.39 -1.18 -17.19
N MET A 144 3.92 -0.65 -16.06
CA MET A 144 3.10 -1.42 -15.14
C MET A 144 1.74 -1.78 -15.74
N GLY A 145 1.10 -0.85 -16.42
CA GLY A 145 -0.17 -1.09 -17.12
C GLY A 145 -0.05 -2.15 -18.20
N GLY A 146 1.02 -2.11 -18.99
CA GLY A 146 1.33 -3.12 -20.00
C GLY A 146 1.52 -4.52 -19.39
N LYS A 147 2.26 -4.63 -18.29
CA LYS A 147 2.47 -5.90 -17.59
C LYS A 147 1.19 -6.45 -16.94
N ILE A 148 0.34 -5.59 -16.42
CA ILE A 148 -0.97 -6.00 -15.89
C ILE A 148 -1.84 -6.57 -17.01
N LEU A 149 -1.94 -5.91 -18.16
CA LEU A 149 -2.72 -6.39 -19.30
C LEU A 149 -2.17 -7.69 -19.90
N GLU A 150 -0.86 -7.87 -19.90
CA GLU A 150 -0.21 -9.11 -20.35
C GLU A 150 -0.60 -10.28 -19.44
N ARG A 151 -0.56 -10.09 -18.12
CA ARG A 151 -0.87 -11.15 -17.14
C ARG A 151 -2.36 -11.38 -16.94
N PHE A 152 -3.16 -10.33 -17.00
CA PHE A 152 -4.62 -10.34 -16.75
C PHE A 152 -5.39 -9.82 -17.98
N PRO A 153 -5.46 -10.60 -19.07
CA PRO A 153 -6.00 -10.13 -20.35
C PRO A 153 -7.51 -9.82 -20.33
N HIS A 154 -8.24 -10.20 -19.28
CA HIS A 154 -9.65 -9.85 -19.09
C HIS A 154 -9.85 -8.39 -18.65
N LEU A 155 -8.80 -7.75 -18.12
CA LEU A 155 -8.87 -6.38 -17.63
C LEU A 155 -8.88 -5.35 -18.76
N LYS A 156 -9.53 -4.20 -18.47
CA LYS A 156 -9.52 -3.02 -19.33
C LYS A 156 -9.02 -1.81 -18.54
N VAL A 157 -8.35 -0.90 -19.22
CA VAL A 157 -7.94 0.38 -18.62
C VAL A 157 -9.12 1.33 -18.57
N ASP A 158 -9.41 1.88 -17.39
CA ASP A 158 -10.35 2.97 -17.20
C ASP A 158 -9.71 4.01 -16.28
N VAL A 159 -9.42 5.19 -16.86
CA VAL A 159 -8.74 6.28 -16.11
C VAL A 159 -9.71 7.15 -15.31
N HIS A 160 -11.01 7.04 -15.57
CA HIS A 160 -12.03 7.89 -14.94
C HIS A 160 -12.71 7.22 -13.75
N ASP A 161 -13.19 5.97 -13.93
CA ASP A 161 -13.93 5.24 -12.90
C ASP A 161 -13.49 3.76 -12.87
N PRO A 162 -12.22 3.48 -12.51
CA PRO A 162 -11.69 2.12 -12.44
C PRO A 162 -12.21 1.37 -11.22
N ASP A 163 -12.45 0.06 -11.38
CA ASP A 163 -12.74 -0.83 -10.24
C ASP A 163 -11.58 -0.86 -9.25
N VAL A 164 -10.33 -0.81 -9.74
CA VAL A 164 -9.12 -0.85 -8.92
C VAL A 164 -8.07 0.15 -9.41
N VAL A 165 -7.46 0.85 -8.46
CA VAL A 165 -6.29 1.70 -8.70
C VAL A 165 -5.05 0.98 -8.18
N VAL A 166 -4.14 0.63 -9.08
CA VAL A 166 -2.81 0.12 -8.72
C VAL A 166 -1.89 1.31 -8.52
N THR A 167 -1.34 1.44 -7.33
CA THR A 167 -0.43 2.55 -7.00
C THR A 167 0.98 2.04 -6.81
N VAL A 168 1.93 2.64 -7.53
CA VAL A 168 3.37 2.43 -7.39
C VAL A 168 3.98 3.67 -6.76
N GLU A 169 4.53 3.55 -5.56
CA GLU A 169 5.18 4.65 -4.85
C GLU A 169 6.69 4.41 -4.79
N ILE A 170 7.47 5.23 -5.48
CA ILE A 170 8.94 5.22 -5.39
C ILE A 170 9.37 6.23 -4.33
N ARG A 171 9.95 5.73 -3.25
CA ARG A 171 10.46 6.52 -2.13
C ARG A 171 11.98 6.47 -2.07
N GLU A 172 12.58 7.10 -1.07
CA GLU A 172 14.05 7.20 -0.94
C GLU A 172 14.75 5.84 -0.84
N THR A 173 14.16 4.91 -0.08
CA THR A 173 14.77 3.61 0.21
C THR A 173 14.16 2.44 -0.57
N ASN A 174 12.84 2.46 -0.79
CA ASN A 174 12.10 1.33 -1.35
C ASN A 174 11.02 1.78 -2.34
N ALA A 175 10.50 0.82 -3.09
CA ALA A 175 9.25 0.93 -3.83
C ALA A 175 8.12 0.24 -3.04
N TYR A 176 6.94 0.83 -3.08
CA TYR A 176 5.74 0.29 -2.46
C TYR A 176 4.65 0.14 -3.51
N VAL A 177 4.04 -1.04 -3.59
CA VAL A 177 2.96 -1.29 -4.53
C VAL A 177 1.73 -1.80 -3.79
N HIS A 178 0.58 -1.24 -4.11
CA HIS A 178 -0.71 -1.70 -3.61
C HIS A 178 -1.80 -1.56 -4.66
N ALA A 179 -2.85 -2.37 -4.52
CA ALA A 179 -4.06 -2.28 -5.31
C ALA A 179 -5.25 -2.03 -4.36
N GLY A 180 -5.93 -0.90 -4.59
CA GLY A 180 -7.02 -0.49 -3.73
C GLY A 180 -6.58 0.08 -2.37
N SER A 181 -7.58 0.41 -1.56
CA SER A 181 -7.42 0.98 -0.22
C SER A 181 -8.69 0.78 0.59
N ILE A 182 -8.56 0.87 1.92
CA ILE A 182 -9.68 0.93 2.86
C ILE A 182 -9.83 2.40 3.27
N GLU A 183 -11.03 2.96 3.07
CA GLU A 183 -11.41 4.33 3.44
C GLU A 183 -12.33 4.35 4.67
#